data_609a521b11c8adeb23e9e709a114561d
#
_entry.id   609a521b11c8adeb23e9e709a114561d
#
_cell.length_a   1.000
_cell.length_b   1.000
_cell.length_c   1.000
_cell.angle_alpha   90.00
_cell.angle_beta   90.00
_cell.angle_gamma   90.00
#
_symmetry.space_group_name_H-M   'P 1'
#
loop_
_entity.id
_entity.type
_entity.pdbx_description
1 polymer ?
#
loop_
_entity_poly.entity_id
_entity_poly.type
_entity_poly.pdbx_seq_one_letter_code
_entity_poly.pdbx_strand_id
1 'polypeptide(L)'
;MKKVKQENIFENYKFIRLIKIKHINLAFCINYKKEKCKRREVKEYIEERTIEIANYIIECNATVRQAAKTFGVSKSTVHKDCTERLGRLNPGLAKQVRKVLDVNKSERHIRGGLATKEKYAHNHA
;
A
#
# COMPACT_ATOMS: atom_id res chain seq x y z
N MET A 1 -23.59 -4.27 -19.60
CA MET A 1 -22.22 -4.09 -20.14
C MET A 1 -21.22 -3.48 -19.15
N LYS A 2 -21.61 -2.57 -18.27
CA LYS A 2 -20.69 -1.99 -17.24
C LYS A 2 -20.29 -2.98 -16.13
N LYS A 3 -21.13 -3.95 -15.76
CA LYS A 3 -20.83 -4.98 -14.74
C LYS A 3 -19.75 -5.99 -15.15
N VAL A 4 -19.68 -6.37 -16.42
CA VAL A 4 -18.70 -7.35 -16.92
C VAL A 4 -17.26 -6.79 -16.90
N LYS A 5 -17.09 -5.49 -17.13
CA LYS A 5 -15.77 -4.82 -17.02
C LYS A 5 -15.27 -4.74 -15.58
N GLN A 6 -16.16 -4.65 -14.60
CA GLN A 6 -15.80 -4.54 -13.19
C GLN A 6 -15.36 -5.90 -12.61
N GLU A 7 -15.98 -7.00 -13.00
CA GLU A 7 -15.58 -8.34 -12.59
C GLU A 7 -14.22 -8.75 -13.16
N ASN A 8 -13.92 -8.42 -14.41
CA ASN A 8 -12.61 -8.67 -15.01
C ASN A 8 -11.48 -7.87 -14.37
N ILE A 9 -11.76 -6.65 -13.90
CA ILE A 9 -10.78 -5.82 -13.19
C ILE A 9 -10.48 -6.44 -11.81
N PHE A 10 -11.49 -6.94 -11.10
CA PHE A 10 -11.33 -7.56 -9.77
C PHE A 10 -10.58 -8.91 -9.83
N GLU A 11 -10.84 -9.72 -10.83
CA GLU A 11 -10.11 -10.96 -11.11
C GLU A 11 -8.63 -10.69 -11.47
N ASN A 12 -8.36 -9.68 -12.27
CA ASN A 12 -7.00 -9.26 -12.59
C ASN A 12 -6.23 -8.76 -11.36
N TYR A 13 -6.90 -8.12 -10.41
CA TYR A 13 -6.28 -7.67 -9.14
C TYR A 13 -5.93 -8.84 -8.22
N LYS A 14 -6.78 -9.83 -8.10
CA LYS A 14 -6.48 -11.07 -7.38
C LYS A 14 -5.28 -11.78 -8.00
N PHE A 15 -5.21 -11.82 -9.32
CA PHE A 15 -4.12 -12.44 -10.07
C PHE A 15 -2.80 -11.67 -9.90
N ILE A 16 -2.82 -10.32 -9.96
CA ILE A 16 -1.65 -9.47 -9.71
C ILE A 16 -1.18 -9.56 -8.26
N ARG A 17 -2.10 -9.68 -7.30
CA ARG A 17 -1.78 -9.91 -5.88
C ARG A 17 -1.10 -11.26 -5.66
N LEU A 18 -1.57 -12.32 -6.30
CA LEU A 18 -0.97 -13.66 -6.29
C LEU A 18 0.41 -13.68 -6.98
N ILE A 19 0.59 -12.95 -8.07
CA ILE A 19 1.86 -12.83 -8.79
C ILE A 19 2.89 -12.07 -7.95
N LYS A 20 2.51 -11.00 -7.25
CA LYS A 20 3.40 -10.27 -6.32
C LYS A 20 3.87 -11.13 -5.15
N ILE A 21 3.01 -12.01 -4.64
CA ILE A 21 3.36 -12.94 -3.55
C ILE A 21 4.32 -14.04 -4.04
N LYS A 22 4.30 -14.40 -5.32
CA LYS A 22 5.10 -15.50 -5.90
C LYS A 22 6.40 -15.07 -6.61
N HIS A 23 6.83 -13.82 -6.49
CA HIS A 23 8.02 -13.31 -7.19
C HIS A 23 8.02 -13.48 -8.73
N ILE A 24 6.84 -13.58 -9.34
CA ILE A 24 6.73 -13.83 -10.78
C ILE A 24 6.71 -12.52 -11.56
N ASN A 25 7.81 -12.25 -12.23
CA ASN A 25 8.01 -11.38 -13.39
C ASN A 25 7.67 -9.90 -13.31
N LEU A 26 8.72 -9.13 -12.98
CA LEU A 26 8.82 -7.69 -13.23
C LEU A 26 8.49 -7.31 -14.70
N ALA A 27 8.79 -8.18 -15.68
CA ALA A 27 8.51 -7.99 -17.10
C ALA A 27 7.02 -7.89 -17.43
N PHE A 28 6.17 -8.65 -16.73
CA PHE A 28 4.71 -8.58 -16.92
C PHE A 28 4.14 -7.26 -16.39
N CYS A 29 4.63 -6.76 -15.26
CA CYS A 29 4.26 -5.44 -14.72
C CYS A 29 4.70 -4.29 -15.64
N ILE A 30 5.82 -4.43 -16.32
CA ILE A 30 6.35 -3.43 -17.26
C ILE A 30 5.53 -3.42 -18.56
N ASN A 31 5.16 -4.58 -19.10
CA ASN A 31 4.30 -4.67 -20.28
C ASN A 31 2.86 -4.17 -19.99
N TYR A 32 2.32 -4.52 -18.84
CA TYR A 32 1.00 -4.02 -18.42
C TYR A 32 0.97 -2.49 -18.27
N LYS A 33 2.07 -1.89 -17.83
CA LYS A 33 2.23 -0.42 -17.79
C LYS A 33 2.31 0.22 -19.17
N LYS A 34 2.88 -0.45 -20.16
CA LYS A 34 3.06 0.08 -21.53
C LYS A 34 1.76 0.13 -22.34
N GLU A 35 0.87 -0.84 -22.17
CA GLU A 35 -0.36 -0.93 -22.96
C GLU A 35 -1.47 0.04 -22.55
N LYS A 36 -1.42 0.59 -21.34
CA LYS A 36 -2.50 1.43 -20.78
C LYS A 36 -2.16 2.91 -20.58
N CYS A 37 -1.29 3.48 -21.39
CA CYS A 37 -0.87 4.90 -21.26
C CYS A 37 -1.83 5.93 -21.86
N LYS A 38 -3.13 5.83 -21.60
CA LYS A 38 -4.06 6.95 -21.79
C LYS A 38 -4.31 7.67 -20.45
N ARG A 39 -4.22 9.01 -20.44
CA ARG A 39 -4.31 9.85 -19.21
C ARG A 39 -5.49 9.54 -18.27
N ARG A 40 -6.61 9.02 -18.78
CA ARG A 40 -7.78 8.62 -18.01
C ARG A 40 -7.55 7.34 -17.23
N GLU A 41 -6.90 6.36 -17.85
CA GLU A 41 -6.61 5.04 -17.27
C GLU A 41 -5.56 5.12 -16.14
N VAL A 42 -4.59 6.03 -16.26
CA VAL A 42 -3.60 6.30 -15.20
C VAL A 42 -4.28 6.83 -13.95
N LYS A 43 -5.28 7.67 -14.07
CA LYS A 43 -6.02 8.24 -12.94
C LYS A 43 -6.82 7.17 -12.21
N GLU A 44 -7.57 6.33 -12.91
CA GLU A 44 -8.29 5.20 -12.35
C GLU A 44 -7.36 4.24 -11.61
N TYR A 45 -6.25 3.87 -12.22
CA TYR A 45 -5.25 3.01 -11.60
C TYR A 45 -4.70 3.57 -10.28
N ILE A 46 -4.45 4.87 -10.22
CA ILE A 46 -3.98 5.53 -9.00
C ILE A 46 -5.06 5.50 -7.91
N GLU A 47 -6.30 5.73 -8.27
CA GLU A 47 -7.43 5.72 -7.35
C GLU A 47 -7.66 4.33 -6.75
N GLU A 48 -7.67 3.29 -7.58
CA GLU A 48 -7.79 1.89 -7.18
C GLU A 48 -6.63 1.47 -6.25
N ARG A 49 -5.41 1.76 -6.65
CA ARG A 49 -4.23 1.50 -5.83
C ARG A 49 -4.32 2.19 -4.47
N THR A 50 -4.80 3.42 -4.44
CA THR A 50 -4.96 4.18 -3.18
C THR A 50 -5.92 3.48 -2.22
N ILE A 51 -7.04 2.97 -2.73
CA ILE A 51 -8.03 2.22 -1.94
C ILE A 51 -7.46 0.90 -1.46
N GLU A 52 -6.74 0.16 -2.30
CA GLU A 52 -6.09 -1.10 -1.93
C GLU A 52 -5.04 -0.92 -0.82
N ILE A 53 -4.21 0.10 -0.95
CA ILE A 53 -3.21 0.47 0.07
C ILE A 53 -3.91 0.80 1.39
N ALA A 54 -5.00 1.56 1.34
CA ALA A 54 -5.78 1.92 2.52
C ALA A 54 -6.35 0.68 3.24
N ASN A 55 -6.99 -0.22 2.51
CA ASN A 55 -7.52 -1.45 3.04
C ASN A 55 -6.43 -2.33 3.65
N TYR A 56 -5.30 -2.48 2.98
CA TYR A 56 -4.15 -3.22 3.49
C TYR A 56 -3.63 -2.66 4.82
N ILE A 57 -3.50 -1.34 4.92
CA ILE A 57 -3.05 -0.67 6.15
C ILE A 57 -4.03 -0.94 7.30
N ILE A 58 -5.33 -0.88 7.06
CA ILE A 58 -6.35 -1.12 8.07
C ILE A 58 -6.40 -2.58 8.51
N GLU A 59 -6.41 -3.52 7.56
CA GLU A 59 -6.52 -4.95 7.84
C GLU A 59 -5.30 -5.53 8.57
N CYS A 60 -4.11 -5.08 8.17
CA CYS A 60 -2.84 -5.59 8.70
C CYS A 60 -2.21 -4.69 9.76
N ASN A 61 -2.84 -3.58 10.14
CA ASN A 61 -2.22 -2.51 10.95
C ASN A 61 -0.82 -2.12 10.43
N ALA A 62 -0.68 -2.12 9.10
CA ALA A 62 0.60 -1.97 8.43
C ALA A 62 1.14 -0.55 8.51
N THR A 63 2.45 -0.44 8.53
CA THR A 63 3.14 0.84 8.42
C THR A 63 3.25 1.27 6.95
N VAL A 64 3.51 2.55 6.71
CA VAL A 64 3.78 3.07 5.36
C VAL A 64 4.92 2.31 4.67
N ARG A 65 5.95 1.90 5.43
CA ARG A 65 7.08 1.13 4.89
C ARG A 65 6.69 -0.27 4.44
N GLN A 66 5.86 -0.95 5.21
CA GLN A 66 5.34 -2.28 4.86
C GLN A 66 4.45 -2.21 3.63
N ALA A 67 3.52 -1.26 3.59
CA ALA A 67 2.68 -1.02 2.43
C ALA A 67 3.51 -0.70 1.17
N ALA A 68 4.52 0.14 1.28
CA ALA A 68 5.43 0.46 0.18
C ALA A 68 6.14 -0.79 -0.37
N LYS A 69 6.62 -1.68 0.50
CA LYS A 69 7.22 -2.96 0.10
C LYS A 69 6.21 -3.88 -0.59
N THR A 70 5.02 -4.03 -0.01
CA THR A 70 3.99 -4.94 -0.52
C THR A 70 3.49 -4.51 -1.90
N PHE A 71 3.27 -3.24 -2.10
CA PHE A 71 2.77 -2.69 -3.38
C PHE A 71 3.86 -2.31 -4.37
N GLY A 72 5.13 -2.40 -3.99
CA GLY A 72 6.27 -2.07 -4.86
C GLY A 72 6.31 -0.59 -5.27
N VAL A 73 5.90 0.31 -4.39
CA VAL A 73 5.90 1.76 -4.58
C VAL A 73 6.78 2.45 -3.54
N SER A 74 7.11 3.72 -3.75
CA SER A 74 7.89 4.48 -2.78
C SER A 74 7.08 4.84 -1.53
N LYS A 75 7.74 5.02 -0.40
CA LYS A 75 7.12 5.49 0.86
C LYS A 75 6.41 6.83 0.68
N SER A 76 7.01 7.73 -0.08
CA SER A 76 6.42 9.04 -0.41
C SER A 76 5.13 8.89 -1.21
N THR A 77 5.07 7.94 -2.13
CA THR A 77 3.86 7.65 -2.90
C THR A 77 2.74 7.13 -2.00
N VAL A 78 3.03 6.17 -1.11
CA VAL A 78 2.05 5.66 -0.13
C VAL A 78 1.55 6.78 0.79
N HIS A 79 2.46 7.59 1.31
CA HIS A 79 2.11 8.71 2.17
C HIS A 79 1.19 9.71 1.45
N LYS A 80 1.51 10.07 0.22
CA LYS A 80 0.71 10.97 -0.62
C LYS A 80 -0.66 10.38 -0.96
N ASP A 81 -0.72 9.09 -1.26
CA ASP A 81 -1.98 8.39 -1.50
C ASP A 81 -2.88 8.42 -0.26
N CYS A 82 -2.33 8.14 0.91
CA CYS A 82 -3.09 8.10 2.17
C CYS A 82 -3.52 9.48 2.69
N THR A 83 -2.70 10.51 2.49
CA THR A 83 -2.99 11.85 3.02
C THR A 83 -3.82 12.72 2.10
N GLU A 84 -3.50 12.73 0.81
CA GLU A 84 -4.13 13.63 -0.16
C GLU A 84 -5.22 12.94 -0.97
N ARG A 85 -4.88 11.85 -1.65
CA ARG A 85 -5.77 11.20 -2.61
C ARG A 85 -6.94 10.49 -1.95
N LEU A 86 -6.65 9.74 -0.89
CA LEU A 86 -7.67 8.99 -0.16
C LEU A 86 -8.73 9.92 0.47
N GLY A 87 -8.32 11.07 0.96
CA GLY A 87 -9.24 12.06 1.51
C GLY A 87 -10.26 12.61 0.51
N ARG A 88 -9.89 12.63 -0.77
CA ARG A 88 -10.79 13.04 -1.87
C ARG A 88 -11.70 11.91 -2.32
N LEU A 89 -11.20 10.68 -2.32
CA LEU A 89 -11.95 9.49 -2.78
C LEU A 89 -12.93 9.00 -1.71
N ASN A 90 -12.45 8.83 -0.50
CA ASN A 90 -13.24 8.31 0.63
C ASN A 90 -12.75 8.87 1.96
N PRO A 91 -13.38 9.95 2.46
CA PRO A 91 -12.96 10.58 3.71
C PRO A 91 -13.15 9.67 4.94
N GLY A 92 -14.12 8.74 4.92
CA GLY A 92 -14.33 7.76 5.99
C GLY A 92 -13.15 6.79 6.13
N LEU A 93 -12.72 6.24 5.01
CA LEU A 93 -11.55 5.35 4.94
C LEU A 93 -10.25 6.09 5.29
N ALA A 94 -10.12 7.34 4.87
CA ALA A 94 -8.98 8.19 5.20
C ALA A 94 -8.84 8.41 6.72
N LYS A 95 -9.94 8.61 7.44
CA LYS A 95 -9.94 8.72 8.90
C LYS A 95 -9.46 7.42 9.58
N GLN A 96 -9.90 6.26 9.09
CA GLN A 96 -9.48 4.97 9.63
C GLN A 96 -7.99 4.73 9.41
N VAL A 97 -7.49 4.98 8.21
CA VAL A 97 -6.05 4.88 7.89
C VAL A 97 -5.24 5.82 8.77
N ARG A 98 -5.69 7.06 8.96
CA ARG A 98 -5.00 8.03 9.82
C ARG A 98 -4.88 7.52 11.26
N LYS A 99 -5.95 6.96 11.84
CA LYS A 99 -5.90 6.36 13.18
C LYS A 99 -4.84 5.26 13.28
N VAL A 100 -4.80 4.35 12.32
CA VAL A 100 -3.80 3.26 12.29
C VAL A 100 -2.38 3.83 12.17
N LEU A 101 -2.17 4.81 11.31
CA LEU A 101 -0.85 5.43 11.12
C LEU A 101 -0.41 6.24 12.37
N ASP A 102 -1.33 6.88 13.07
CA ASP A 102 -1.03 7.61 14.30
C ASP A 102 -0.65 6.66 15.45
N VAL A 103 -1.34 5.52 15.59
CA VAL A 103 -0.95 4.45 16.52
C VAL A 103 0.45 3.92 16.18
N ASN A 104 0.70 3.59 14.92
CA ASN A 104 2.01 3.13 14.46
C ASN A 104 3.13 4.17 14.72
N LYS A 105 2.81 5.45 14.61
CA LYS A 105 3.74 6.54 14.89
C LYS A 105 4.07 6.62 16.40
N SER A 106 3.08 6.50 17.27
CA SER A 106 3.29 6.51 18.72
C SER A 106 4.10 5.30 19.19
N GLU A 107 3.83 4.11 18.65
CA GLU A 107 4.57 2.88 18.96
C GLU A 107 6.01 2.88 18.41
N ARG A 108 6.31 3.70 17.43
CA ARG A 108 7.65 3.78 16.82
C ARG A 108 8.73 4.10 17.83
N HIS A 109 8.48 4.96 18.79
CA HIS A 109 9.42 5.32 19.85
C HIS A 109 9.68 4.15 20.80
N ILE A 110 8.63 3.40 21.15
CA ILE A 110 8.72 2.22 22.01
C ILE A 110 9.55 1.12 21.32
N ARG A 111 9.25 0.81 20.05
CA ARG A 111 10.01 -0.17 19.25
C ARG A 111 11.47 0.21 19.09
N GLY A 112 11.76 1.48 18.82
CA GLY A 112 13.13 2.00 18.71
C GLY A 112 13.89 1.91 20.03
N GLY A 113 13.25 2.25 21.14
CA GLY A 113 13.81 2.13 22.49
C GLY A 113 14.13 0.69 22.87
N LEU A 114 13.22 -0.25 22.62
CA LEU A 114 13.43 -1.67 22.88
C LEU A 114 14.58 -2.25 22.03
N ALA A 115 14.63 -1.97 20.75
CA ALA A 115 15.70 -2.41 19.86
C ALA A 115 17.08 -1.87 20.30
N THR A 116 17.12 -0.63 20.77
CA THR A 116 18.33 -0.04 21.32
C THR A 116 18.76 -0.74 22.61
N LYS A 117 17.82 -0.98 23.51
CA LYS A 117 18.07 -1.69 24.77
C LYS A 117 18.62 -3.10 24.53
N GLU A 118 18.00 -3.85 23.62
CA GLU A 118 18.48 -5.19 23.24
C GLU A 118 19.90 -5.17 22.68
N LYS A 119 20.19 -4.23 21.78
CA LYS A 119 21.52 -4.06 21.19
C LYS A 119 22.60 -3.81 22.25
N TYR A 120 22.30 -2.99 23.23
CA TYR A 120 23.26 -2.71 24.31
C TYR A 120 23.33 -3.83 25.35
N ALA A 121 22.26 -4.55 25.60
CA ALA A 121 22.26 -5.71 26.50
C ALA A 121 23.22 -6.83 26.02
N HIS A 122 23.28 -7.06 24.70
CA HIS A 122 24.20 -8.01 24.09
C HIS A 122 25.68 -7.56 24.11
N ASN A 123 25.95 -6.26 24.21
CA ASN A 123 27.31 -5.72 24.20
C ASN A 123 27.92 -5.69 25.61
N HIS A 124 27.16 -5.93 26.67
CA HIS A 124 27.63 -5.96 28.08
C HIS A 124 27.68 -7.38 28.66
N ALA A 125 27.38 -8.36 27.85
CA ALA A 125 27.57 -9.76 28.21
C ALA A 125 28.92 -10.28 27.68
#